data_fa909f27076812be6690498ecc7d6076
#
_entry.id   fa909f27076812be6690498ecc7d6076
#
_cell.length_a   1.000
_cell.length_b   1.000
_cell.length_c   1.000
_cell.angle_alpha   90.00
_cell.angle_beta   90.00
_cell.angle_gamma   90.00
#
_symmetry.space_group_name_H-M   'P 1'
#
loop_
_entity.id
_entity.type
_entity.pdbx_description
1 polymer ?
#
loop_
_entity_poly.entity_id
_entity_poly.type
_entity_poly.pdbx_seq_one_letter_code
_entity_poly.pdbx_strand_id
1 'polypeptide(L)'
;EELRVGDNRGLEAVCGVSLSVRAGEVLGIAAIEGNGQSELLEAICGLRRAESGHVRIGGEDVTNRSPGEIRARGLANIPEDRLATGVDKYASVTDNLLVGRQRDKEFNALGFHQKRSSIERYASELYERFDIRGAGVDTEVGSMSGGNMQKVVVAREFSYDTPALVISQPTRGVDIGAMEFIHTRIIEKRNSGCAVLLSSADLD
;
A
#
# COMPACT_ATOMS: atom_id res chain seq x y z
N GLU A 1 -3.27 -9.61 17.12
CA GLU A 1 -3.27 -10.34 18.40
C GLU A 1 -3.29 -11.84 18.14
N GLU A 2 -2.28 -12.57 18.60
CA GLU A 2 -2.12 -14.03 18.50
C GLU A 2 -2.33 -14.57 17.06
N LEU A 3 -1.88 -13.82 16.06
CA LEU A 3 -2.15 -14.13 14.65
C LEU A 3 -1.34 -15.35 14.22
N ARG A 4 -2.01 -16.33 13.61
CA ARG A 4 -1.41 -17.52 13.00
C ARG A 4 -1.79 -17.57 11.53
N VAL A 5 -0.79 -17.80 10.68
CA VAL A 5 -0.97 -17.78 9.23
C VAL A 5 -0.13 -18.88 8.59
N GLY A 6 -0.73 -19.65 7.68
CA GLY A 6 -0.04 -20.64 6.88
C GLY A 6 0.61 -20.07 5.62
N ASP A 7 1.70 -20.69 5.18
CA ASP A 7 2.30 -20.43 3.87
C ASP A 7 1.52 -21.11 2.73
N ASN A 8 1.98 -20.95 1.50
CA ASN A 8 1.34 -21.55 0.32
C ASN A 8 1.43 -23.10 0.28
N ARG A 9 2.25 -23.72 1.16
CA ARG A 9 2.40 -25.17 1.32
C ARG A 9 1.56 -25.70 2.46
N GLY A 10 0.86 -24.83 3.19
CA GLY A 10 0.09 -25.18 4.38
C GLY A 10 0.94 -25.35 5.64
N LEU A 11 2.18 -24.87 5.65
CA LEU A 11 3.01 -24.85 6.85
C LEU A 11 2.80 -23.54 7.60
N GLU A 12 2.80 -23.59 8.93
CA GLU A 12 2.65 -22.42 9.76
C GLU A 12 3.86 -21.48 9.56
N ALA A 13 3.61 -20.31 8.97
CA ALA A 13 4.63 -19.29 8.73
C ALA A 13 4.61 -18.17 9.80
N VAL A 14 3.45 -17.92 10.40
CA VAL A 14 3.27 -16.95 11.50
C VAL A 14 2.68 -17.69 12.69
N CYS A 15 3.43 -17.73 13.78
CA CYS A 15 3.17 -18.60 14.93
C CYS A 15 2.71 -17.77 16.16
N GLY A 16 1.50 -17.18 16.11
CA GLY A 16 0.92 -16.45 17.26
C GLY A 16 1.55 -15.08 17.49
N VAL A 17 1.74 -14.29 16.42
CA VAL A 17 2.31 -12.94 16.52
C VAL A 17 1.29 -11.95 17.05
N SER A 18 1.71 -11.17 18.06
CA SER A 18 0.95 -10.04 18.61
C SER A 18 1.78 -8.77 18.47
N LEU A 19 1.20 -7.74 17.86
CA LEU A 19 1.81 -6.42 17.76
C LEU A 19 0.72 -5.33 17.80
N SER A 20 1.13 -4.11 18.11
CA SER A 20 0.26 -2.94 18.03
C SER A 20 1.05 -1.75 17.51
N VAL A 21 0.40 -0.92 16.69
CA VAL A 21 0.98 0.31 16.15
C VAL A 21 0.04 1.46 16.51
N ARG A 22 0.58 2.51 17.11
CA ARG A 22 -0.18 3.69 17.54
C ARG A 22 -0.24 4.73 16.43
N ALA A 23 -1.21 5.61 16.50
CA ALA A 23 -1.26 6.80 15.65
C ALA A 23 0.04 7.60 15.78
N GLY A 24 0.64 7.98 14.65
CA GLY A 24 1.92 8.70 14.61
C GLY A 24 3.15 7.85 14.91
N GLU A 25 3.03 6.54 14.93
CA GLU A 25 4.14 5.58 15.15
C GLU A 25 4.54 4.89 13.85
N VAL A 26 5.84 4.61 13.70
CA VAL A 26 6.36 3.64 12.73
C VAL A 26 6.87 2.44 13.50
N LEU A 27 6.22 1.29 13.33
CA LEU A 27 6.72 0.01 13.82
C LEU A 27 7.42 -0.72 12.68
N GLY A 28 8.74 -0.90 12.80
CA GLY A 28 9.56 -1.63 11.84
C GLY A 28 9.63 -3.13 12.17
N ILE A 29 9.42 -3.96 11.16
CA ILE A 29 9.74 -5.38 11.18
C ILE A 29 11.03 -5.56 10.39
N ALA A 30 12.14 -5.76 11.10
CA ALA A 30 13.40 -6.14 10.50
C ALA A 30 13.43 -7.67 10.35
N ALA A 31 13.43 -8.15 9.13
CA ALA A 31 13.35 -9.58 8.89
C ALA A 31 14.16 -10.03 7.68
N ILE A 32 14.74 -11.22 7.78
CA ILE A 32 15.31 -11.92 6.64
C ILE A 32 14.14 -12.49 5.81
N GLU A 33 14.19 -12.32 4.49
CA GLU A 33 13.16 -12.79 3.56
C GLU A 33 12.84 -14.28 3.78
N GLY A 34 11.55 -14.63 3.79
CA GLY A 34 11.07 -16.01 3.96
C GLY A 34 10.78 -16.44 5.40
N ASN A 35 10.76 -15.54 6.37
CA ASN A 35 10.46 -15.85 7.78
C ASN A 35 9.02 -15.47 8.21
N GLY A 36 8.06 -15.44 7.29
CA GLY A 36 6.65 -15.22 7.61
C GLY A 36 6.18 -13.75 7.59
N GLN A 37 7.09 -12.79 7.33
CA GLN A 37 6.72 -11.38 7.29
C GLN A 37 5.73 -11.05 6.18
N SER A 38 5.90 -11.62 4.99
CA SER A 38 4.97 -11.42 3.86
C SER A 38 3.59 -11.99 4.18
N GLU A 39 3.54 -13.21 4.73
CA GLU A 39 2.30 -13.86 5.18
C GLU A 39 1.58 -13.06 6.26
N LEU A 40 2.34 -12.48 7.20
CA LEU A 40 1.80 -11.60 8.24
C LEU A 40 1.15 -10.35 7.64
N LEU A 41 1.87 -9.63 6.77
CA LEU A 41 1.37 -8.40 6.16
C LEU A 41 0.20 -8.68 5.21
N GLU A 42 0.25 -9.76 4.42
CA GLU A 42 -0.85 -10.21 3.58
C GLU A 42 -2.12 -10.52 4.39
N ALA A 43 -1.98 -11.18 5.55
CA ALA A 43 -3.10 -11.48 6.42
C ALA A 43 -3.71 -10.20 7.04
N ILE A 44 -2.90 -9.24 7.44
CA ILE A 44 -3.36 -7.92 7.93
C ILE A 44 -4.13 -7.18 6.84
N CYS A 45 -3.71 -7.28 5.58
CA CYS A 45 -4.34 -6.63 4.43
C CYS A 45 -5.53 -7.41 3.84
N GLY A 46 -5.85 -8.61 4.37
CA GLY A 46 -6.92 -9.47 3.87
C GLY A 46 -6.61 -10.18 2.56
N LEU A 47 -5.34 -10.18 2.13
CA LEU A 47 -4.85 -10.89 0.94
C LEU A 47 -4.60 -12.37 1.21
N ARG A 48 -4.45 -12.75 2.49
CA ARG A 48 -4.28 -14.11 2.98
C ARG A 48 -5.19 -14.34 4.17
N ARG A 49 -5.68 -15.57 4.31
CA ARG A 49 -6.52 -15.93 5.44
C ARG A 49 -5.69 -16.26 6.67
N ALA A 50 -6.01 -15.61 7.80
CA ALA A 50 -5.50 -16.03 9.09
C ALA A 50 -6.21 -17.28 9.58
N GLU A 51 -5.48 -18.23 10.14
CA GLU A 51 -6.00 -19.47 10.72
C GLU A 51 -6.61 -19.22 12.09
N SER A 52 -5.98 -18.34 12.86
CA SER A 52 -6.48 -17.88 14.17
C SER A 52 -5.92 -16.51 14.54
N GLY A 53 -6.41 -15.94 15.64
CA GLY A 53 -6.05 -14.61 16.10
C GLY A 53 -6.92 -13.52 15.52
N HIS A 54 -6.55 -12.26 15.79
CA HIS A 54 -7.38 -11.11 15.42
C HIS A 54 -6.54 -9.98 14.81
N VAL A 55 -7.09 -9.34 13.78
CA VAL A 55 -6.63 -8.08 13.22
C VAL A 55 -7.65 -7.00 13.52
N ARG A 56 -7.21 -5.89 14.16
CA ARG A 56 -8.09 -4.76 14.47
C ARG A 56 -7.53 -3.45 13.92
N ILE A 57 -8.42 -2.63 13.35
CA ILE A 57 -8.11 -1.29 12.85
C ILE A 57 -9.07 -0.31 13.55
N GLY A 58 -8.52 0.67 14.28
CA GLY A 58 -9.34 1.61 15.03
C GLY A 58 -10.27 0.95 16.07
N GLY A 59 -9.90 -0.22 16.58
CA GLY A 59 -10.70 -1.02 17.52
C GLY A 59 -11.71 -1.99 16.84
N GLU A 60 -11.98 -1.86 15.55
CA GLU A 60 -12.86 -2.77 14.81
C GLU A 60 -12.11 -4.04 14.36
N ASP A 61 -12.72 -5.20 14.55
CA ASP A 61 -12.19 -6.48 14.08
C ASP A 61 -12.42 -6.62 12.56
N VAL A 62 -11.32 -6.74 11.84
CA VAL A 62 -11.28 -6.89 10.38
C VAL A 62 -10.71 -8.24 9.95
N THR A 63 -10.55 -9.18 10.87
CA THR A 63 -9.95 -10.50 10.62
C THR A 63 -10.66 -11.20 9.48
N ASN A 64 -9.88 -11.64 8.49
CA ASN A 64 -10.37 -12.36 7.31
C ASN A 64 -11.45 -11.59 6.48
N ARG A 65 -11.56 -10.28 6.63
CA ARG A 65 -12.35 -9.44 5.73
C ARG A 65 -11.65 -9.31 4.38
N SER A 66 -12.42 -9.01 3.35
CA SER A 66 -11.84 -8.74 2.03
C SER A 66 -10.95 -7.50 2.04
N PRO A 67 -9.93 -7.40 1.15
CA PRO A 67 -9.08 -6.21 1.05
C PRO A 67 -9.88 -4.91 0.85
N GLY A 68 -10.98 -4.95 0.10
CA GLY A 68 -11.86 -3.81 -0.11
C GLY A 68 -12.55 -3.35 1.18
N GLU A 69 -13.01 -4.28 2.03
CA GLU A 69 -13.62 -3.96 3.32
C GLU A 69 -12.58 -3.40 4.30
N ILE A 70 -11.37 -3.95 4.31
CA ILE A 70 -10.25 -3.48 5.14
C ILE A 70 -9.83 -2.07 4.71
N ARG A 71 -9.71 -1.84 3.39
CA ARG A 71 -9.43 -0.52 2.83
C ARG A 71 -10.50 0.51 3.20
N ALA A 72 -11.77 0.13 3.15
CA ALA A 72 -12.88 1.00 3.55
C ALA A 72 -12.85 1.40 5.04
N ARG A 73 -12.13 0.65 5.88
CA ARG A 73 -11.86 0.97 7.28
C ARG A 73 -10.55 1.74 7.51
N GLY A 74 -9.92 2.15 6.42
CA GLY A 74 -8.79 3.07 6.46
C GLY A 74 -7.42 2.41 6.51
N LEU A 75 -7.24 1.19 5.98
CA LEU A 75 -5.93 0.62 5.75
C LEU A 75 -5.48 0.87 4.31
N ALA A 76 -4.34 1.53 4.13
CA ALA A 76 -3.61 1.55 2.87
C ALA A 76 -2.48 0.51 2.89
N ASN A 77 -2.08 0.03 1.70
CA ASN A 77 -1.07 -1.00 1.58
C ASN A 77 -0.10 -0.71 0.43
N ILE A 78 1.20 -0.71 0.72
CA ILE A 78 2.26 -0.75 -0.29
C ILE A 78 2.82 -2.17 -0.29
N PRO A 79 2.58 -2.96 -1.36
CA PRO A 79 3.01 -4.34 -1.44
C PRO A 79 4.52 -4.46 -1.71
N GLU A 80 5.07 -5.62 -1.39
CA GLU A 80 6.48 -5.95 -1.62
C GLU A 80 6.83 -6.00 -3.11
N ASP A 81 6.03 -6.72 -3.90
CA ASP A 81 6.20 -6.80 -5.35
C ASP A 81 5.24 -5.85 -6.06
N ARG A 82 5.79 -4.67 -6.43
CA ARG A 82 5.02 -3.67 -7.15
C ARG A 82 4.52 -4.14 -8.52
N LEU A 83 5.28 -5.02 -9.20
CA LEU A 83 4.93 -5.49 -10.54
C LEU A 83 3.86 -6.58 -10.52
N ALA A 84 3.88 -7.45 -9.49
CA ALA A 84 2.91 -8.52 -9.36
C ALA A 84 1.58 -8.03 -8.77
N THR A 85 1.63 -7.08 -7.81
CA THR A 85 0.46 -6.71 -7.01
C THR A 85 0.26 -5.20 -6.82
N GLY A 86 1.27 -4.40 -7.13
CA GLY A 86 1.25 -2.95 -6.88
C GLY A 86 0.66 -2.14 -8.04
N VAL A 87 0.96 -2.48 -9.29
CA VAL A 87 0.52 -1.75 -10.48
C VAL A 87 0.01 -2.68 -11.57
N ASP A 88 -0.89 -2.16 -12.39
CA ASP A 88 -1.16 -2.73 -13.71
C ASP A 88 -0.19 -2.08 -14.71
N LYS A 89 0.80 -2.84 -15.17
CA LYS A 89 1.86 -2.36 -16.05
C LYS A 89 1.39 -1.96 -17.45
N TYR A 90 0.24 -2.46 -17.88
CA TYR A 90 -0.35 -2.18 -19.18
C TYR A 90 -1.35 -1.01 -19.14
N ALA A 91 -1.72 -0.58 -17.94
CA ALA A 91 -2.59 0.56 -17.75
C ALA A 91 -1.79 1.87 -17.63
N SER A 92 -2.46 3.00 -17.85
CA SER A 92 -1.88 4.33 -17.72
C SER A 92 -1.54 4.66 -16.25
N VAL A 93 -0.71 5.68 -16.04
CA VAL A 93 -0.49 6.27 -14.71
C VAL A 93 -1.81 6.73 -14.10
N THR A 94 -2.67 7.38 -14.91
CA THR A 94 -4.01 7.81 -14.49
C THR A 94 -4.84 6.67 -13.94
N ASP A 95 -4.92 5.54 -14.65
CA ASP A 95 -5.69 4.39 -14.22
C ASP A 95 -5.13 3.78 -12.95
N ASN A 96 -3.80 3.66 -12.86
CA ASN A 96 -3.12 3.15 -11.66
C ASN A 96 -3.33 4.04 -10.42
N LEU A 97 -3.32 5.37 -10.59
CA LEU A 97 -3.59 6.31 -9.50
C LEU A 97 -5.06 6.28 -9.05
N LEU A 98 -5.99 5.94 -9.95
CA LEU A 98 -7.41 5.86 -9.66
C LEU A 98 -7.83 4.56 -8.96
N VAL A 99 -6.99 3.52 -8.97
CA VAL A 99 -7.31 2.22 -8.35
C VAL A 99 -7.80 2.39 -6.91
N GLY A 100 -8.95 1.79 -6.62
CA GLY A 100 -9.63 1.88 -5.31
C GLY A 100 -10.58 3.07 -5.17
N ARG A 101 -10.51 4.08 -6.04
CA ARG A 101 -11.34 5.29 -6.01
C ARG A 101 -12.36 5.40 -7.15
N GLN A 102 -12.46 4.39 -8.01
CA GLN A 102 -13.32 4.41 -9.20
C GLN A 102 -14.80 4.69 -8.90
N ARG A 103 -15.23 4.42 -7.66
CA ARG A 103 -16.61 4.62 -7.19
C ARG A 103 -16.81 5.89 -6.37
N ASP A 104 -15.75 6.64 -6.10
CA ASP A 104 -15.85 7.89 -5.36
C ASP A 104 -16.72 8.88 -6.14
N LYS A 105 -17.59 9.61 -5.44
CA LYS A 105 -18.49 10.61 -6.04
C LYS A 105 -17.74 11.73 -6.77
N GLU A 106 -16.49 11.95 -6.42
CA GLU A 106 -15.60 12.90 -7.09
C GLU A 106 -15.32 12.47 -8.53
N PHE A 107 -15.09 11.16 -8.75
CA PHE A 107 -14.69 10.58 -10.04
C PHE A 107 -15.80 9.88 -10.78
N ASN A 108 -16.94 9.65 -10.13
CA ASN A 108 -18.04 8.91 -10.71
C ASN A 108 -19.38 9.61 -10.46
N ALA A 109 -20.19 9.74 -11.50
CA ALA A 109 -21.58 10.19 -11.41
C ALA A 109 -22.49 8.99 -11.62
N LEU A 110 -23.50 8.85 -10.77
CA LEU A 110 -24.55 7.81 -10.88
C LEU A 110 -24.02 6.36 -10.81
N GLY A 111 -22.77 6.15 -10.36
CA GLY A 111 -22.17 4.82 -10.19
C GLY A 111 -21.59 4.19 -11.46
N PHE A 112 -21.81 4.77 -12.65
CA PHE A 112 -21.33 4.23 -13.92
C PHE A 112 -20.77 5.27 -14.89
N HIS A 113 -20.90 6.56 -14.61
CA HIS A 113 -20.39 7.62 -15.48
C HIS A 113 -19.14 8.26 -14.88
N GLN A 114 -17.97 7.98 -15.48
CA GLN A 114 -16.69 8.54 -15.06
C GLN A 114 -16.59 10.03 -15.43
N LYS A 115 -16.19 10.85 -14.46
CA LYS A 115 -15.92 12.28 -14.63
C LYS A 115 -14.47 12.48 -15.09
N ARG A 116 -14.25 12.32 -16.39
CA ARG A 116 -12.91 12.28 -16.97
C ARG A 116 -12.03 13.48 -16.60
N SER A 117 -12.56 14.69 -16.66
CA SER A 117 -11.80 15.89 -16.29
C SER A 117 -11.38 15.94 -14.82
N SER A 118 -12.19 15.40 -13.91
CA SER A 118 -11.84 15.29 -12.48
C SER A 118 -10.74 14.25 -12.28
N ILE A 119 -10.79 13.13 -12.99
CA ILE A 119 -9.80 12.07 -12.95
C ILE A 119 -8.45 12.56 -13.49
N GLU A 120 -8.44 13.22 -14.65
CA GLU A 120 -7.23 13.79 -15.27
C GLU A 120 -6.56 14.84 -14.38
N ARG A 121 -7.36 15.75 -13.78
CA ARG A 121 -6.85 16.73 -12.82
C ARG A 121 -6.22 16.06 -11.60
N TYR A 122 -6.92 15.12 -10.98
CA TYR A 122 -6.42 14.37 -9.83
C TYR A 122 -5.12 13.62 -10.15
N ALA A 123 -5.05 12.93 -11.29
CA ALA A 123 -3.85 12.22 -11.71
C ALA A 123 -2.68 13.17 -11.94
N SER A 124 -2.92 14.33 -12.59
CA SER A 124 -1.89 15.36 -12.83
C SER A 124 -1.37 15.96 -11.51
N GLU A 125 -2.26 16.26 -10.57
CA GLU A 125 -1.87 16.77 -9.23
C GLU A 125 -0.99 15.77 -8.48
N LEU A 126 -1.32 14.48 -8.50
CA LEU A 126 -0.49 13.45 -7.88
C LEU A 126 0.83 13.23 -8.62
N TYR A 127 0.79 13.26 -9.95
CA TYR A 127 1.99 13.12 -10.77
C TYR A 127 3.04 14.17 -10.42
N GLU A 128 2.63 15.44 -10.30
CA GLU A 128 3.51 16.54 -9.90
C GLU A 128 3.92 16.45 -8.43
N ARG A 129 2.95 16.26 -7.52
CA ARG A 129 3.19 16.23 -6.07
C ARG A 129 4.14 15.12 -5.63
N PHE A 130 4.12 13.99 -6.33
CA PHE A 130 5.00 12.84 -6.03
C PHE A 130 6.22 12.76 -6.94
N ASP A 131 6.52 13.81 -7.72
CA ASP A 131 7.67 13.86 -8.64
C ASP A 131 7.76 12.58 -9.50
N ILE A 132 6.61 12.14 -10.03
CA ILE A 132 6.57 11.00 -10.95
C ILE A 132 7.12 11.49 -12.29
N ARG A 133 8.07 10.77 -12.88
CA ARG A 133 8.73 11.18 -14.12
C ARG A 133 8.46 10.19 -15.23
N GLY A 134 8.05 10.71 -16.39
CA GLY A 134 7.72 9.95 -17.59
C GLY A 134 7.17 10.88 -18.67
N ALA A 135 6.51 10.32 -19.67
CA ALA A 135 5.92 11.09 -20.77
C ALA A 135 4.53 11.69 -20.45
N GLY A 136 4.11 11.63 -19.16
CA GLY A 136 2.84 12.18 -18.68
C GLY A 136 1.92 11.11 -18.07
N VAL A 137 0.73 11.55 -17.65
CA VAL A 137 -0.23 10.70 -16.91
C VAL A 137 -0.89 9.61 -17.77
N ASP A 138 -0.83 9.74 -19.07
CA ASP A 138 -1.36 8.73 -20.03
C ASP A 138 -0.32 7.66 -20.38
N THR A 139 0.91 7.76 -19.83
CA THR A 139 1.99 6.79 -20.08
C THR A 139 1.64 5.45 -19.43
N GLU A 140 1.88 4.34 -20.13
CA GLU A 140 1.81 3.00 -19.55
C GLU A 140 2.86 2.86 -18.45
N VAL A 141 2.44 2.44 -17.25
CA VAL A 141 3.32 2.33 -16.07
C VAL A 141 4.47 1.36 -16.32
N GLY A 142 4.24 0.29 -17.08
CA GLY A 142 5.26 -0.70 -17.42
C GLY A 142 6.46 -0.16 -18.22
N SER A 143 6.33 1.02 -18.87
CA SER A 143 7.42 1.67 -19.60
C SER A 143 8.32 2.56 -18.70
N MET A 144 7.96 2.74 -17.44
CA MET A 144 8.66 3.62 -16.51
C MET A 144 9.80 2.90 -15.78
N SER A 145 10.72 3.69 -15.21
CA SER A 145 11.75 3.13 -14.30
C SER A 145 11.13 2.56 -13.03
N GLY A 146 11.81 1.61 -12.38
CA GLY A 146 11.36 1.00 -11.14
C GLY A 146 11.05 2.02 -10.04
N GLY A 147 11.87 3.07 -9.92
CA GLY A 147 11.64 4.17 -8.97
C GLY A 147 10.36 4.96 -9.28
N ASN A 148 10.07 5.24 -10.55
CA ASN A 148 8.85 5.95 -10.92
C ASN A 148 7.60 5.07 -10.77
N MET A 149 7.68 3.77 -11.10
CA MET A 149 6.59 2.83 -10.80
C MET A 149 6.29 2.79 -9.29
N GLN A 150 7.33 2.78 -8.44
CA GLN A 150 7.14 2.82 -6.99
C GLN A 150 6.51 4.13 -6.52
N LYS A 151 6.89 5.27 -7.11
CA LYS A 151 6.27 6.57 -6.83
C LYS A 151 4.77 6.57 -7.20
N VAL A 152 4.35 5.88 -8.27
CA VAL A 152 2.93 5.72 -8.61
C VAL A 152 2.17 4.97 -7.51
N VAL A 153 2.73 3.85 -7.01
CA VAL A 153 2.12 3.10 -5.88
C VAL A 153 2.02 3.97 -4.64
N VAL A 154 3.13 4.63 -4.26
CA VAL A 154 3.19 5.51 -3.08
C VAL A 154 2.21 6.68 -3.23
N ALA A 155 2.14 7.33 -4.40
CA ALA A 155 1.23 8.43 -4.67
C ALA A 155 -0.23 8.01 -4.48
N ARG A 156 -0.61 6.85 -5.04
CA ARG A 156 -1.94 6.29 -4.87
C ARG A 156 -2.27 6.04 -3.40
N GLU A 157 -1.43 5.28 -2.71
CA GLU A 157 -1.71 4.87 -1.33
C GLU A 157 -1.67 6.04 -0.35
N PHE A 158 -0.80 7.04 -0.57
CA PHE A 158 -0.68 8.21 0.30
C PHE A 158 -1.69 9.32 0.00
N SER A 159 -2.38 9.25 -1.15
CA SER A 159 -3.49 10.16 -1.48
C SER A 159 -4.73 9.90 -0.63
N TYR A 160 -4.83 8.73 -0.02
CA TYR A 160 -5.89 8.43 0.93
C TYR A 160 -5.60 9.04 2.29
N ASP A 161 -6.63 9.58 2.92
CA ASP A 161 -6.58 9.92 4.34
C ASP A 161 -6.87 8.66 5.15
N THR A 162 -5.82 7.90 5.42
CA THR A 162 -5.92 6.61 6.09
C THR A 162 -5.25 6.66 7.46
N PRO A 163 -5.92 6.14 8.52
CA PRO A 163 -5.34 6.05 9.86
C PRO A 163 -4.23 5.00 9.97
N ALA A 164 -4.18 4.03 9.07
CA ALA A 164 -3.22 2.95 9.11
C ALA A 164 -2.62 2.65 7.73
N LEU A 165 -1.32 2.32 7.71
CA LEU A 165 -0.55 2.03 6.52
C LEU A 165 0.35 0.82 6.76
N VAL A 166 0.24 -0.19 5.91
CA VAL A 166 1.13 -1.34 5.86
C VAL A 166 2.06 -1.19 4.67
N ILE A 167 3.36 -1.30 4.91
CA ILE A 167 4.38 -1.11 3.88
C ILE A 167 5.32 -2.31 3.89
N SER A 168 5.52 -2.95 2.75
CA SER A 168 6.49 -4.00 2.57
C SER A 168 7.56 -3.58 1.55
N GLN A 169 8.82 -3.61 1.95
CA GLN A 169 10.01 -3.37 1.12
C GLN A 169 9.90 -2.14 0.19
N PRO A 170 9.56 -0.94 0.71
CA PRO A 170 9.20 0.21 -0.12
C PRO A 170 10.31 0.69 -1.05
N THR A 171 11.55 0.38 -0.72
CA THR A 171 12.77 0.83 -1.41
C THR A 171 13.42 -0.26 -2.25
N ARG A 172 12.84 -1.47 -2.30
CA ARG A 172 13.42 -2.59 -3.05
C ARG A 172 13.52 -2.27 -4.55
N GLY A 173 14.75 -2.29 -5.07
CA GLY A 173 15.03 -2.09 -6.50
C GLY A 173 14.67 -0.71 -7.03
N VAL A 174 14.85 0.33 -6.21
CA VAL A 174 14.76 1.73 -6.61
C VAL A 174 16.12 2.41 -6.46
N ASP A 175 16.31 3.53 -7.16
CA ASP A 175 17.51 4.36 -7.01
C ASP A 175 17.50 5.17 -5.69
N ILE A 176 18.67 5.68 -5.29
CA ILE A 176 18.86 6.42 -4.04
C ILE A 176 17.92 7.63 -3.94
N GLY A 177 17.72 8.37 -5.03
CA GLY A 177 16.84 9.54 -5.02
C GLY A 177 15.36 9.18 -4.80
N ALA A 178 14.91 8.05 -5.38
CA ALA A 178 13.58 7.53 -5.12
C ALA A 178 13.45 7.00 -3.67
N MET A 179 14.49 6.37 -3.13
CA MET A 179 14.55 5.89 -1.75
C MET A 179 14.36 7.04 -0.75
N GLU A 180 15.19 8.09 -0.84
CA GLU A 180 15.09 9.27 0.03
C GLU A 180 13.71 9.94 -0.06
N PHE A 181 13.16 10.04 -1.27
CA PHE A 181 11.83 10.56 -1.49
C PHE A 181 10.76 9.74 -0.75
N ILE A 182 10.79 8.40 -0.90
CA ILE A 182 9.82 7.50 -0.28
C ILE A 182 9.91 7.57 1.24
N HIS A 183 11.13 7.55 1.82
CA HIS A 183 11.33 7.68 3.27
C HIS A 183 10.76 8.99 3.80
N THR A 184 11.00 10.10 3.11
CA THR A 184 10.44 11.42 3.47
C THR A 184 8.92 11.36 3.51
N ARG A 185 8.28 10.76 2.50
CA ARG A 185 6.82 10.63 2.44
C ARG A 185 6.24 9.71 3.53
N ILE A 186 6.94 8.65 3.90
CA ILE A 186 6.55 7.78 5.03
C ILE A 186 6.56 8.59 6.34
N ILE A 187 7.61 9.38 6.57
CA ILE A 187 7.73 10.22 7.76
C ILE A 187 6.64 11.30 7.80
N GLU A 188 6.33 11.93 6.67
CA GLU A 188 5.23 12.89 6.57
C GLU A 188 3.88 12.22 6.91
N LYS A 189 3.62 11.02 6.40
CA LYS A 189 2.39 10.25 6.69
C LYS A 189 2.29 9.92 8.18
N ARG A 190 3.39 9.44 8.79
CA ARG A 190 3.46 9.25 10.25
C ARG A 190 3.15 10.54 11.01
N ASN A 191 3.78 11.67 10.62
CA ASN A 191 3.61 12.94 11.30
C ASN A 191 2.19 13.50 11.19
N SER A 192 1.43 13.10 10.17
CA SER A 192 -0.01 13.41 10.06
C SER A 192 -0.90 12.53 10.96
N GLY A 193 -0.32 11.66 11.78
CA GLY A 193 -1.04 10.80 12.72
C GLY A 193 -1.33 9.38 12.22
N CYS A 194 -0.81 9.00 11.04
CA CYS A 194 -0.99 7.64 10.52
C CYS A 194 -0.15 6.64 11.32
N ALA A 195 -0.73 5.50 11.68
CA ALA A 195 -0.03 4.33 12.21
C ALA A 195 0.64 3.57 11.06
N VAL A 196 1.96 3.40 11.09
CA VAL A 196 2.71 2.78 10.00
C VAL A 196 3.35 1.48 10.45
N LEU A 197 3.00 0.36 9.82
CA LEU A 197 3.68 -0.93 9.95
C LEU A 197 4.58 -1.11 8.73
N LEU A 198 5.90 -1.11 8.95
CA LEU A 198 6.90 -1.19 7.91
C LEU A 198 7.70 -2.49 8.02
N SER A 199 7.78 -3.27 6.95
CA SER A 199 8.74 -4.37 6.82
C SER A 199 9.84 -3.99 5.84
N SER A 200 11.10 -4.10 6.27
CA SER A 200 12.26 -3.88 5.42
C SER A 200 13.36 -4.89 5.73
N ALA A 201 14.09 -5.32 4.70
CA ALA A 201 15.34 -6.05 4.83
C ALA A 201 16.55 -5.10 4.99
N ASP A 202 16.39 -3.84 4.56
CA ASP A 202 17.37 -2.79 4.73
C ASP A 202 17.22 -2.20 6.14
N LEU A 203 18.30 -2.22 6.91
CA LEU A 203 18.35 -1.74 8.30
C LEU A 203 18.98 -0.35 8.45
N ASP A 204 19.39 0.26 7.34
CA ASP A 204 20.08 1.56 7.29
C ASP A 204 19.12 2.72 6.98
#